data_216fb377fa3fd4b9e5f4907c454731a1
#
_entry.id   216fb377fa3fd4b9e5f4907c454731a1
#
_cell.length_a   1.000
_cell.length_b   1.000
_cell.length_c   1.000
_cell.angle_alpha   90.00
_cell.angle_beta   90.00
_cell.angle_gamma   90.00
#
_symmetry.space_group_name_H-M   'P 1'
#
loop_
_entity.id
_entity.type
_entity.pdbx_description
1 polymer ?
#
loop_
_entity_poly.entity_id
_entity_poly.type
_entity_poly.pdbx_seq_one_letter_code
_entity_poly.pdbx_strand_id
1 'polypeptide(L)'
;MLDREAIRQLPITYARFARSRNVAGMVGLYAKNAVIEAPSADPRLCIHGHHFEMLERDRAAGSVYIEIRNGGKGVRAPHFRCYRDDYVKEGGVWKFRSRRLCAVPHSLPGVGLV
;
A
#
# COMPACT_ATOMS: atom_id res chain seq x y z
N MET A 1 -8.91 -18.81 0.42
CA MET A 1 -8.23 -17.75 -0.33
C MET A 1 -6.74 -17.99 -0.30
N LEU A 2 -6.09 -17.91 -1.45
CA LEU A 2 -4.65 -18.07 -1.52
C LEU A 2 -3.96 -16.88 -0.85
N ASP A 3 -2.79 -17.12 -0.26
CA ASP A 3 -2.05 -16.10 0.47
C ASP A 3 -1.75 -14.88 -0.39
N ARG A 4 -1.32 -15.09 -1.61
CA ARG A 4 -0.99 -14.01 -2.53
C ARG A 4 -2.20 -13.09 -2.78
N GLU A 5 -3.36 -13.68 -2.95
CA GLU A 5 -4.60 -12.94 -3.17
C GLU A 5 -5.00 -12.17 -1.91
N ALA A 6 -4.88 -12.79 -0.74
CA ALA A 6 -5.20 -12.12 0.52
C ALA A 6 -4.30 -10.91 0.76
N ILE A 7 -3.00 -11.04 0.45
CA ILE A 7 -2.06 -9.94 0.59
C ILE A 7 -2.39 -8.80 -0.37
N ARG A 8 -2.76 -9.13 -1.62
CA ARG A 8 -3.14 -8.12 -2.60
C ARG A 8 -4.35 -7.30 -2.16
N GLN A 9 -5.25 -7.90 -1.41
CA GLN A 9 -6.42 -7.20 -0.91
C GLN A 9 -6.09 -6.15 0.15
N LEU A 10 -4.97 -6.28 0.85
CA LEU A 10 -4.60 -5.34 1.89
C LEU A 10 -4.43 -3.90 1.38
N PRO A 11 -3.60 -3.64 0.36
CA PRO A 11 -3.49 -2.28 -0.16
C PRO A 11 -4.79 -1.75 -0.75
N ILE A 12 -5.57 -2.62 -1.37
CA ILE A 12 -6.87 -2.24 -1.96
C ILE A 12 -7.83 -1.79 -0.86
N THR A 13 -7.91 -2.57 0.21
CA THR A 13 -8.76 -2.24 1.36
C THR A 13 -8.28 -0.98 2.05
N TYR A 14 -6.95 -0.84 2.20
CA TYR A 14 -6.35 0.37 2.75
C TYR A 14 -6.75 1.60 1.94
N ALA A 15 -6.65 1.52 0.62
CA ALA A 15 -7.03 2.63 -0.26
C ALA A 15 -8.51 2.99 -0.12
N ARG A 16 -9.36 1.99 0.03
CA ARG A 16 -10.79 2.23 0.23
C ARG A 16 -11.07 2.96 1.54
N PHE A 17 -10.39 2.56 2.61
CA PHE A 17 -10.50 3.26 3.89
C PHE A 17 -9.94 4.68 3.80
N ALA A 18 -8.86 4.86 3.05
CA ALA A 18 -8.29 6.19 2.85
C ALA A 18 -9.28 7.12 2.14
N ARG A 19 -9.96 6.60 1.11
CA ARG A 19 -10.96 7.38 0.38
C ARG A 19 -12.13 7.79 1.26
N SER A 20 -12.54 6.93 2.16
CA SER A 20 -13.63 7.23 3.10
C SER A 20 -13.14 7.92 4.37
N ARG A 21 -11.83 8.17 4.46
CA ARG A 21 -11.20 8.80 5.63
C ARG A 21 -11.41 7.98 6.91
N ASN A 22 -11.51 6.69 6.77
CA ASN A 22 -11.67 5.77 7.89
C ASN A 22 -10.30 5.39 8.43
N VAL A 23 -9.72 6.24 9.27
CA VAL A 23 -8.40 6.01 9.83
C VAL A 23 -8.38 4.77 10.73
N ALA A 24 -9.41 4.56 11.50
CA ALA A 24 -9.50 3.37 12.35
C ALA A 24 -9.48 2.08 11.53
N GLY A 25 -10.16 2.07 10.38
CA GLY A 25 -10.11 0.93 9.47
C GLY A 25 -8.72 0.71 8.91
N MET A 26 -8.01 1.78 8.56
CA MET A 26 -6.64 1.69 8.07
C MET A 26 -5.71 1.08 9.10
N VAL A 27 -5.78 1.56 10.33
CA VAL A 27 -4.97 1.05 11.44
C VAL A 27 -5.29 -0.42 11.72
N GLY A 28 -6.56 -0.81 11.60
CA GLY A 28 -6.99 -2.19 11.81
C GLY A 28 -6.39 -3.20 10.85
N LEU A 29 -5.82 -2.75 9.73
CA LEU A 29 -5.16 -3.64 8.78
C LEU A 29 -3.72 -3.97 9.20
N TYR A 30 -3.22 -3.32 10.24
CA TYR A 30 -1.87 -3.54 10.73
C TYR A 30 -1.84 -4.63 11.80
N ALA A 31 -0.73 -5.35 11.85
CA ALA A 31 -0.49 -6.35 12.88
C ALA A 31 -0.32 -5.70 14.26
N LYS A 32 -0.44 -6.51 15.29
CA LYS A 32 -0.45 -6.05 16.67
C LYS A 32 0.78 -5.23 17.06
N ASN A 33 1.96 -5.64 16.61
CA ASN A 33 3.21 -4.95 16.91
C ASN A 33 3.77 -4.21 15.69
N ALA A 34 2.91 -3.72 14.84
CA ALA A 34 3.32 -3.07 13.61
C ALA A 34 3.93 -1.70 13.88
N VAL A 35 4.85 -1.32 12.99
CA VAL A 35 5.36 0.04 12.96
C VAL A 35 4.47 0.82 11.98
N ILE A 36 3.75 1.79 12.50
CA ILE A 36 2.83 2.58 11.70
C ILE A 36 3.38 4.00 11.57
N GLU A 37 3.75 4.37 10.36
CA GLU A 37 3.96 5.77 10.06
C GLU A 37 2.57 6.42 9.98
N ALA A 38 2.47 7.70 10.30
CA ALA A 38 1.18 8.37 10.36
C ALA A 38 0.36 8.08 9.11
N PRO A 39 -0.81 7.43 9.24
CA PRO A 39 -1.61 7.10 8.08
C PRO A 39 -2.14 8.36 7.43
N SER A 40 -2.08 8.39 6.11
CA SER A 40 -2.61 9.50 5.34
C SER A 40 -3.92 9.08 4.69
N ALA A 41 -5.02 9.63 5.17
CA ALA A 41 -6.31 9.40 4.56
C ALA A 41 -6.45 10.32 3.35
N ASP A 42 -6.03 9.84 2.20
CA ASP A 42 -6.11 10.59 0.97
C ASP A 42 -7.17 9.98 0.04
N PRO A 43 -8.28 10.69 -0.20
CA PRO A 43 -9.35 10.15 -1.04
C PRO A 43 -8.97 10.03 -2.52
N ARG A 44 -7.82 10.53 -2.91
CA ARG A 44 -7.38 10.52 -4.30
C ARG A 44 -6.32 9.45 -4.59
N LEU A 45 -6.13 8.54 -3.66
CA LEU A 45 -5.15 7.48 -3.79
C LEU A 45 -5.64 6.39 -4.73
N CYS A 46 -4.87 6.08 -5.75
CA CYS A 46 -5.18 5.02 -6.73
C CYS A 46 -4.04 4.02 -6.79
N ILE A 47 -4.37 2.74 -6.79
CA ILE A 47 -3.38 1.66 -6.85
C ILE A 47 -3.16 1.26 -8.30
N HIS A 48 -1.90 1.22 -8.72
CA HIS A 48 -1.54 0.83 -10.08
C HIS A 48 -0.86 -0.52 -10.20
N GLY A 49 -0.17 -0.97 -9.19
CA GLY A 49 0.52 -2.24 -9.29
C GLY A 49 0.98 -2.74 -7.94
N HIS A 50 1.17 -4.05 -7.87
CA HIS A 50 1.63 -4.71 -6.66
C HIS A 50 2.68 -5.74 -7.06
N HIS A 51 3.87 -5.58 -6.55
CA HIS A 51 4.98 -6.46 -6.85
C HIS A 51 5.43 -7.18 -5.58
N PHE A 52 5.44 -8.51 -5.63
CA PHE A 52 5.94 -9.31 -4.51
C PHE A 52 7.44 -9.51 -4.65
N GLU A 53 8.17 -9.18 -3.60
CA GLU A 53 9.61 -9.42 -3.52
C GLU A 53 9.92 -10.72 -2.79
N MET A 54 9.05 -11.09 -1.84
CA MET A 54 9.21 -12.28 -1.04
C MET A 54 7.83 -12.78 -0.62
N LEU A 55 7.65 -14.09 -0.66
CA LEU A 55 6.45 -14.71 -0.12
C LEU A 55 6.84 -16.00 0.57
N GLU A 56 6.75 -16.02 1.86
CA GLU A 56 6.99 -17.19 2.69
C GLU A 56 5.70 -17.59 3.39
N ARG A 57 5.78 -18.57 4.28
CA ARG A 57 4.61 -19.13 4.93
C ARG A 57 3.82 -18.10 5.72
N ASP A 58 4.51 -17.29 6.56
CA ASP A 58 3.88 -16.34 7.46
C ASP A 58 4.35 -14.90 7.23
N ARG A 59 5.20 -14.69 6.26
CA ARG A 59 5.79 -13.37 6.00
C ARG A 59 5.87 -13.13 4.50
N ALA A 60 5.69 -11.88 4.15
CA ALA A 60 5.84 -11.46 2.77
C ALA A 60 6.35 -10.02 2.73
N ALA A 61 6.88 -9.64 1.60
CA ALA A 61 7.30 -8.26 1.35
C ALA A 61 7.00 -7.91 -0.09
N GLY A 62 6.72 -6.64 -0.31
CA GLY A 62 6.43 -6.20 -1.66
C GLY A 62 6.40 -4.69 -1.78
N SER A 63 6.11 -4.27 -2.98
CA SER A 63 5.96 -2.85 -3.31
C SER A 63 4.62 -2.63 -3.97
N VAL A 64 3.96 -1.54 -3.59
CA VAL A 64 2.67 -1.16 -4.17
C VAL A 64 2.84 0.20 -4.81
N TYR A 65 2.62 0.26 -6.11
CA TYR A 65 2.74 1.51 -6.86
C TYR A 65 1.40 2.23 -6.88
N ILE A 66 1.44 3.50 -6.50
CA ILE A 66 0.24 4.29 -6.36
C ILE A 66 0.36 5.61 -7.10
N GLU A 67 -0.78 6.16 -7.40
CA GLU A 67 -0.93 7.50 -7.93
C GLU A 67 -1.80 8.29 -6.97
N ILE A 68 -1.32 9.46 -6.58
CA ILE A 68 -2.11 10.39 -5.77
C ILE A 68 -2.58 11.49 -6.69
N ARG A 69 -3.87 11.53 -6.97
CA ARG A 69 -4.46 12.51 -7.87
C ARG A 69 -4.91 13.74 -7.10
N ASN A 70 -4.51 14.88 -7.59
CA ASN A 70 -4.99 16.13 -7.02
C ASN A 70 -6.35 16.45 -7.63
N GLY A 71 -7.40 16.11 -6.90
CA GLY A 71 -8.76 16.42 -7.33
C GLY A 71 -9.20 17.83 -6.98
N GLY A 72 -8.28 18.67 -6.56
CA GLY A 72 -8.63 19.96 -6.03
C GLY A 72 -8.37 21.13 -6.98
N LYS A 73 -8.33 22.29 -6.38
CA LYS A 73 -8.10 23.54 -7.07
C LYS A 73 -6.70 23.57 -7.67
N GLY A 74 -6.61 23.92 -8.90
CA GLY A 74 -5.34 23.93 -9.59
C GLY A 74 -4.97 22.54 -10.06
N VAL A 75 -5.09 22.32 -11.34
CA VAL A 75 -4.75 21.04 -11.94
C VAL A 75 -3.25 20.83 -11.83
N ARG A 76 -2.83 19.90 -11.01
CA ARG A 76 -1.45 19.44 -10.93
C ARG A 76 -1.34 18.06 -11.52
N ALA A 77 -0.19 17.78 -12.07
CA ALA A 77 0.10 16.43 -12.51
C ALA A 77 0.00 15.46 -11.32
N PRO A 78 -0.52 14.26 -11.54
CA PRO A 78 -0.57 13.27 -10.46
C PRO A 78 0.83 12.92 -9.95
N HIS A 79 0.90 12.62 -8.67
CA HIS A 79 2.13 12.18 -8.04
C HIS A 79 2.18 10.67 -8.02
N PHE A 80 3.29 10.11 -8.44
CA PHE A 80 3.51 8.67 -8.34
C PHE A 80 4.38 8.37 -7.13
N ARG A 81 3.96 7.41 -6.33
CA ARG A 81 4.67 6.98 -5.13
C ARG A 81 4.66 5.46 -5.07
N CYS A 82 5.42 4.95 -4.16
CA CYS A 82 5.54 3.52 -3.92
C CYS A 82 5.42 3.29 -2.43
N TYR A 83 4.60 2.32 -2.03
CA TYR A 83 4.66 1.81 -0.67
C TYR A 83 5.57 0.59 -0.66
N ARG A 84 6.52 0.58 0.26
CA ARG A 84 7.26 -0.63 0.56
C ARG A 84 6.62 -1.27 1.77
N ASP A 85 6.11 -2.47 1.55
CA ASP A 85 5.27 -3.15 2.53
C ASP A 85 5.93 -4.41 3.03
N ASP A 86 5.87 -4.61 4.34
CA ASP A 86 6.12 -5.90 4.97
C ASP A 86 4.80 -6.43 5.51
N TYR A 87 4.55 -7.69 5.26
CA TYR A 87 3.30 -8.35 5.66
C TYR A 87 3.61 -9.49 6.61
N VAL A 88 2.67 -9.79 7.48
CA VAL A 88 2.77 -10.93 8.41
C VAL A 88 1.41 -11.59 8.52
N LYS A 89 1.43 -12.92 8.65
CA LYS A 89 0.20 -13.67 8.88
C LYS A 89 0.04 -13.88 10.36
N GLU A 90 -1.02 -13.34 10.90
CA GLU A 90 -1.30 -13.33 12.32
C GLU A 90 -2.66 -13.96 12.57
N GLY A 91 -2.68 -15.08 13.30
CA GLY A 91 -3.94 -15.78 13.53
C GLY A 91 -4.63 -16.23 12.25
N GLY A 92 -3.88 -16.58 11.23
CA GLY A 92 -4.44 -16.97 9.94
C GLY A 92 -4.83 -15.81 9.03
N VAL A 93 -4.59 -14.57 9.46
CA VAL A 93 -4.98 -13.38 8.70
C VAL A 93 -3.75 -12.58 8.34
N TRP A 94 -3.64 -12.21 7.07
CA TRP A 94 -2.55 -11.35 6.61
C TRP A 94 -2.81 -9.91 7.02
N LYS A 95 -1.75 -9.27 7.51
CA LYS A 95 -1.78 -7.88 7.95
C LYS A 95 -0.49 -7.17 7.57
N PHE A 96 -0.54 -5.85 7.55
CA PHE A 96 0.69 -5.07 7.40
C PHE A 96 1.51 -5.15 8.68
N ARG A 97 2.77 -5.49 8.54
CA ARG A 97 3.74 -5.35 9.62
C ARG A 97 4.34 -3.95 9.61
N SER A 98 4.60 -3.43 8.42
CA SER A 98 5.03 -2.05 8.23
C SER A 98 4.68 -1.60 6.82
N ARG A 99 4.50 -0.32 6.66
CA ARG A 99 4.30 0.34 5.38
C ARG A 99 5.12 1.61 5.36
N ARG A 100 5.90 1.80 4.31
CA ARG A 100 6.68 3.02 4.15
C ARG A 100 6.46 3.61 2.78
N LEU A 101 6.10 4.89 2.75
CA LEU A 101 5.91 5.61 1.51
C LEU A 101 7.26 6.09 0.99
N CYS A 102 7.57 5.78 -0.24
CA CYS A 102 8.82 6.12 -0.89
C CYS A 102 8.55 6.80 -2.23
N ALA A 103 9.49 7.60 -2.67
CA ALA A 103 9.43 8.12 -4.03
C ALA A 103 9.72 6.99 -5.01
N VAL A 104 9.09 7.06 -6.19
CA VAL A 104 9.34 6.07 -7.23
C VAL A 104 10.73 6.33 -7.83
N PRO A 105 11.63 5.36 -7.81
CA PRO A 105 12.95 5.53 -8.38
C PRO A 105 12.90 5.70 -9.90
N HIS A 106 13.78 6.51 -10.45
CA HIS A 106 13.85 6.73 -11.88
C HIS A 106 14.19 5.47 -12.67
N SER A 107 14.95 4.58 -12.06
CA SER A 107 15.42 3.38 -12.73
C SER A 107 14.53 2.16 -12.50
N LEU A 108 13.33 2.36 -12.01
CA LEU A 108 12.46 1.23 -11.69
C LEU A 108 11.97 0.57 -12.96
N PRO A 109 12.22 -0.76 -13.13
CA PRO A 109 11.76 -1.47 -14.32
C PRO A 109 10.25 -1.43 -14.43
N GLY A 110 9.73 -1.23 -15.63
CA GLY A 110 8.31 -1.21 -15.87
C GLY A 110 7.60 0.08 -15.50
N VAL A 111 8.30 1.02 -14.94
CA VAL A 111 7.76 2.34 -14.68
C VAL A 111 8.36 3.28 -15.70
N GLY A 112 7.75 3.34 -16.80
CA GLY A 112 7.93 4.33 -17.84
C GLY A 112 9.11 5.23 -17.84
N LEU A 113 10.23 4.70 -17.59
CA LEU A 113 11.39 5.42 -17.80
C LEU A 113 11.78 5.23 -19.17
N VAL A 114 11.44 6.08 -19.79
CA VAL A 114 11.80 5.99 -21.16
C VAL A 114 12.78 7.03 -21.46
#